data_0f92e72cd2ebea159d34db52d9e7ac4c
#
_entry.id   0f92e72cd2ebea159d34db52d9e7ac4c
#
_cell.length_a   1.000
_cell.length_b   1.000
_cell.length_c   1.000
_cell.angle_alpha   90.00
_cell.angle_beta   90.00
_cell.angle_gamma   90.00
#
_symmetry.space_group_name_H-M   'P 1'
#
loop_
_entity.id
_entity.type
_entity.pdbx_description
1 polymer ?
#
loop_
_entity_poly.entity_id
_entity_poly.type
_entity_poly.pdbx_seq_one_letter_code
_entity_poly.pdbx_strand_id
1 'polypeptide(L)'
;MASSEQDRNPEASAPEWDAIIIGAGMSGMYQLHRLRELGLRVRVFEAGTGVGGTWYWNRYPGARFDSESYSYGYSFSQELLDAWDWSEHFAGQPETLRYLNFVADKFDLRRDIQFRSTVTAAAYDDAARSWCVTLDDGSRFHARFLITAIGPLSTPTWPRIAGRDNFQGQSFHTARWPHDPVDFAGQRVAVIGTGATGVQTIQTIAAEVGHLTVFQRTPNWCAPLHNGRIDAETQKTIKAGYSEIFRTCRETFACFIHTPDPRGAFEVSDEEREAFYEKLYGERGFGIWQGNFRDILTDRRANATISDFVARKIRQRVKDPRVADKLIPRNHGFGTRRLPLETFYYEVYNQDNVELVDIVETPIERITPTGIRTSTADHEFDIIIYATGFDAITGAFDRIDLRGAGGTALKDKWTHGPETFLGVMVDGFPNMMMLMGPHTALGNIPRSIEYNVDWVTGLIRFALNSGLTRVEATAAGVANWTDHVKALGAGMLSNEVDSWMTGINSNVDGKQRRIVARYSGSAPAYRARCDAVVAGGYAELSLG
;
A
#
# COMPACT_ATOMS: atom_id res chain seq x y z
N MET A 1 -63.74 25.03 11.38
CA MET A 1 -63.32 24.30 10.17
C MET A 1 -61.81 24.40 10.09
N ALA A 2 -61.09 23.45 10.59
CA ALA A 2 -59.63 23.37 10.53
C ALA A 2 -59.29 22.33 9.46
N SER A 3 -58.66 22.75 8.38
CA SER A 3 -58.17 21.89 7.31
C SER A 3 -56.93 21.18 7.77
N SER A 4 -56.98 19.87 7.77
CA SER A 4 -55.84 18.98 7.97
C SER A 4 -54.84 19.14 6.82
N GLU A 5 -53.65 19.67 7.11
CA GLU A 5 -52.48 19.48 6.26
C GLU A 5 -52.09 18.01 6.31
N GLN A 6 -52.33 17.34 5.20
CA GLN A 6 -51.84 15.99 4.97
C GLN A 6 -50.30 16.03 4.89
N ASP A 7 -49.64 15.35 5.85
CA ASP A 7 -48.23 14.92 5.75
C ASP A 7 -48.02 14.21 4.40
N ARG A 8 -47.46 14.90 3.45
CA ARG A 8 -46.88 14.31 2.25
C ARG A 8 -45.54 13.67 2.68
N ASN A 9 -45.58 12.37 2.82
CA ASN A 9 -44.38 11.53 2.87
C ASN A 9 -43.53 11.89 1.63
N PRO A 10 -42.28 12.41 1.77
CA PRO A 10 -41.47 12.68 0.60
C PRO A 10 -41.15 11.34 -0.06
N GLU A 11 -41.65 11.10 -1.26
CA GLU A 11 -41.17 10.02 -2.14
C GLU A 11 -39.67 10.04 -2.08
N ALA A 12 -39.06 8.92 -1.66
CA ALA A 12 -37.62 8.77 -1.62
C ALA A 12 -37.10 9.00 -3.05
N SER A 13 -36.57 10.15 -3.31
CA SER A 13 -35.99 10.49 -4.62
C SER A 13 -34.89 9.50 -4.94
N ALA A 14 -34.89 8.98 -6.18
CA ALA A 14 -33.83 8.09 -6.65
C ALA A 14 -32.46 8.74 -6.36
N PRO A 15 -31.45 7.95 -5.95
CA PRO A 15 -30.15 8.50 -5.62
C PRO A 15 -29.55 9.28 -6.80
N GLU A 16 -28.90 10.41 -6.51
CA GLU A 16 -28.31 11.30 -7.51
C GLU A 16 -27.27 10.57 -8.37
N TRP A 17 -26.52 9.67 -7.75
CA TRP A 17 -25.45 8.88 -8.37
C TRP A 17 -25.75 7.38 -8.32
N ASP A 18 -25.37 6.66 -9.37
CA ASP A 18 -25.43 5.20 -9.36
C ASP A 18 -24.30 4.64 -8.47
N ALA A 19 -23.13 5.28 -8.48
CA ALA A 19 -22.02 4.93 -7.62
C ALA A 19 -21.21 6.16 -7.16
N ILE A 20 -20.74 6.11 -5.91
CA ILE A 20 -19.72 7.02 -5.38
C ILE A 20 -18.46 6.21 -5.10
N ILE A 21 -17.32 6.74 -5.54
CA ILE A 21 -15.97 6.19 -5.28
C ILE A 21 -15.23 7.13 -4.36
N ILE A 22 -14.60 6.62 -3.30
CA ILE A 22 -13.76 7.41 -2.39
C ILE A 22 -12.29 7.20 -2.75
N GLY A 23 -11.64 8.24 -3.29
CA GLY A 23 -10.24 8.27 -3.67
C GLY A 23 -9.99 8.15 -5.18
N ALA A 24 -9.10 9.01 -5.70
CA ALA A 24 -8.69 9.05 -7.11
C ALA A 24 -7.24 8.55 -7.31
N GLY A 25 -6.85 7.51 -6.55
CA GLY A 25 -5.65 6.72 -6.80
C GLY A 25 -5.83 5.76 -7.98
N MET A 26 -4.85 4.87 -8.20
CA MET A 26 -4.92 3.90 -9.29
C MET A 26 -6.22 3.07 -9.27
N SER A 27 -6.64 2.58 -8.10
CA SER A 27 -7.86 1.77 -8.01
C SER A 27 -9.12 2.58 -8.32
N GLY A 28 -9.24 3.79 -7.78
CA GLY A 28 -10.41 4.64 -8.02
C GLY A 28 -10.53 5.13 -9.45
N MET A 29 -9.41 5.50 -10.09
CA MET A 29 -9.41 5.89 -11.50
C MET A 29 -9.83 4.75 -12.43
N TYR A 30 -9.31 3.53 -12.18
CA TYR A 30 -9.69 2.39 -13.01
C TYR A 30 -11.13 1.96 -12.74
N GLN A 31 -11.60 2.00 -11.50
CA GLN A 31 -13.00 1.71 -11.19
C GLN A 31 -13.95 2.73 -11.83
N LEU A 32 -13.61 4.02 -11.81
CA LEU A 32 -14.38 5.05 -12.52
C LEU A 32 -14.49 4.74 -14.02
N HIS A 33 -13.36 4.42 -14.65
CA HIS A 33 -13.32 4.03 -16.07
C HIS A 33 -14.27 2.85 -16.34
N ARG A 34 -14.18 1.78 -15.57
CA ARG A 34 -14.98 0.56 -15.74
C ARG A 34 -16.48 0.78 -15.52
N LEU A 35 -16.85 1.60 -14.54
CA LEU A 35 -18.28 1.89 -14.30
C LEU A 35 -18.88 2.82 -15.37
N ARG A 36 -18.08 3.73 -15.93
CA ARG A 36 -18.50 4.56 -17.07
C ARG A 36 -18.78 3.72 -18.32
N GLU A 37 -18.01 2.62 -18.55
CA GLU A 37 -18.30 1.67 -19.63
C GLU A 37 -19.63 0.95 -19.44
N LEU A 38 -20.16 0.85 -18.20
CA LEU A 38 -21.50 0.35 -17.92
C LEU A 38 -22.60 1.41 -18.09
N GLY A 39 -22.24 2.66 -18.46
CA GLY A 39 -23.18 3.77 -18.61
C GLY A 39 -23.65 4.36 -17.28
N LEU A 40 -22.96 4.10 -16.16
CA LEU A 40 -23.36 4.57 -14.84
C LEU A 40 -22.95 6.03 -14.60
N ARG A 41 -23.78 6.75 -13.83
CA ARG A 41 -23.45 8.07 -13.28
C ARG A 41 -22.59 7.87 -12.05
N VAL A 42 -21.32 8.22 -12.15
CA VAL A 42 -20.34 8.01 -11.10
C VAL A 42 -19.76 9.34 -10.63
N ARG A 43 -19.57 9.49 -9.31
CA ARG A 43 -18.82 10.60 -8.71
C ARG A 43 -17.67 10.04 -7.91
N VAL A 44 -16.48 10.61 -8.09
CA VAL A 44 -15.30 10.31 -7.28
C VAL A 44 -14.99 11.50 -6.38
N PHE A 45 -14.77 11.26 -5.08
CA PHE A 45 -14.29 12.27 -4.15
C PHE A 45 -12.82 12.00 -3.81
N GLU A 46 -11.98 13.02 -4.03
CA GLU A 46 -10.53 12.97 -3.76
C GLU A 46 -10.13 14.11 -2.82
N ALA A 47 -9.47 13.75 -1.72
CA ALA A 47 -9.00 14.72 -0.72
C ALA A 47 -7.89 15.65 -1.26
N GLY A 48 -7.07 15.15 -2.19
CA GLY A 48 -6.00 15.90 -2.84
C GLY A 48 -6.50 16.89 -3.89
N THR A 49 -5.57 17.64 -4.47
CA THR A 49 -5.83 18.57 -5.59
C THR A 49 -5.60 17.91 -6.95
N GLY A 50 -5.23 16.64 -6.98
CA GLY A 50 -4.91 15.91 -8.20
C GLY A 50 -5.07 14.41 -8.03
N VAL A 51 -5.05 13.70 -9.15
CA VAL A 51 -5.09 12.23 -9.19
C VAL A 51 -3.74 11.62 -8.78
N GLY A 52 -3.75 10.33 -8.47
CA GLY A 52 -2.53 9.55 -8.28
C GLY A 52 -2.41 8.85 -6.94
N GLY A 53 -3.23 9.20 -5.94
CA GLY A 53 -3.26 8.54 -4.63
C GLY A 53 -1.86 8.48 -3.99
N THR A 54 -1.31 7.29 -3.82
CA THR A 54 0.05 7.09 -3.27
C THR A 54 1.08 7.99 -3.94
N TRP A 55 1.05 8.14 -5.27
CA TRP A 55 2.04 8.91 -6.04
C TRP A 55 1.75 10.42 -6.03
N TYR A 56 0.56 10.82 -5.68
CA TYR A 56 0.24 12.22 -5.38
C TYR A 56 0.77 12.63 -4.01
N TRP A 57 0.63 11.77 -2.97
CA TRP A 57 0.96 12.11 -1.59
C TRP A 57 2.43 11.84 -1.23
N ASN A 58 3.01 10.71 -1.69
CA ASN A 58 4.36 10.28 -1.33
C ASN A 58 5.39 10.78 -2.35
N ARG A 59 5.76 12.04 -2.25
CA ARG A 59 6.71 12.73 -3.13
C ARG A 59 8.05 13.05 -2.48
N TYR A 60 8.37 12.37 -1.36
CA TYR A 60 9.63 12.51 -0.65
C TYR A 60 10.82 12.16 -1.56
N PRO A 61 12.05 12.69 -1.27
CA PRO A 61 13.23 12.42 -2.07
C PRO A 61 13.48 10.92 -2.27
N GLY A 62 13.68 10.51 -3.52
CA GLY A 62 13.95 9.12 -3.86
C GLY A 62 12.72 8.20 -3.91
N ALA A 63 11.50 8.71 -3.67
CA ALA A 63 10.28 7.91 -3.72
C ALA A 63 10.13 7.18 -5.07
N ARG A 64 10.02 5.84 -5.02
CA ARG A 64 9.85 4.96 -6.20
C ARG A 64 9.20 3.64 -5.83
N PHE A 65 8.66 2.96 -6.79
CA PHE A 65 8.24 1.56 -6.63
C PHE A 65 9.43 0.61 -6.87
N ASP A 66 9.32 -0.60 -6.34
CA ASP A 66 10.36 -1.64 -6.40
C ASP A 66 9.98 -2.82 -7.32
N SER A 67 8.86 -2.74 -8.02
CA SER A 67 8.52 -3.62 -9.15
C SER A 67 8.99 -2.98 -10.45
N GLU A 68 9.15 -3.77 -11.49
CA GLU A 68 9.56 -3.26 -12.79
C GLU A 68 8.46 -2.35 -13.39
N SER A 69 8.84 -1.20 -13.92
CA SER A 69 7.94 -0.17 -14.46
C SER A 69 6.92 -0.74 -15.45
N TYR A 70 7.38 -1.62 -16.33
CA TYR A 70 6.55 -2.23 -17.36
C TYR A 70 5.57 -3.29 -16.82
N SER A 71 5.72 -3.74 -15.58
CA SER A 71 4.72 -4.55 -14.87
C SER A 71 3.83 -3.72 -13.94
N TYR A 72 4.21 -2.47 -13.66
CA TYR A 72 3.52 -1.58 -12.73
C TYR A 72 2.45 -0.70 -13.39
N GLY A 73 2.59 -0.34 -14.67
CA GLY A 73 1.56 0.38 -15.42
C GLY A 73 0.26 -0.42 -15.57
N TYR A 74 -0.84 0.25 -15.92
CA TYR A 74 -2.09 -0.45 -16.26
C TYR A 74 -1.93 -1.31 -17.51
N SER A 75 -2.69 -2.41 -17.58
CA SER A 75 -2.70 -3.35 -18.70
C SER A 75 -4.01 -3.42 -19.46
N PHE A 76 -5.03 -2.68 -19.04
CA PHE A 76 -6.39 -2.79 -19.57
C PHE A 76 -6.57 -2.21 -20.98
N SER A 77 -5.61 -1.45 -21.50
CA SER A 77 -5.70 -0.79 -22.80
C SER A 77 -4.39 -0.91 -23.58
N GLN A 78 -4.43 -1.55 -24.75
CA GLN A 78 -3.27 -1.64 -25.64
C GLN A 78 -2.80 -0.24 -26.09
N GLU A 79 -3.74 0.64 -26.40
CA GLU A 79 -3.42 2.03 -26.79
C GLU A 79 -2.67 2.78 -25.69
N LEU A 80 -2.97 2.50 -24.41
CA LEU A 80 -2.26 3.07 -23.27
C LEU A 80 -0.82 2.51 -23.20
N LEU A 81 -0.65 1.22 -23.38
CA LEU A 81 0.66 0.56 -23.38
C LEU A 81 1.56 1.06 -24.52
N ASP A 82 1.00 1.27 -25.69
CA ASP A 82 1.72 1.77 -26.86
C ASP A 82 2.12 3.24 -26.69
N ALA A 83 1.29 4.04 -26.01
CA ALA A 83 1.49 5.48 -25.87
C ALA A 83 2.46 5.89 -24.79
N TRP A 84 2.84 5.01 -23.86
CA TRP A 84 3.74 5.35 -22.74
C TRP A 84 5.07 4.61 -22.82
N ASP A 85 6.15 5.37 -22.66
CA ASP A 85 7.52 4.88 -22.55
C ASP A 85 8.05 5.13 -21.15
N TRP A 86 8.48 4.07 -20.45
CA TRP A 86 9.11 4.19 -19.15
C TRP A 86 10.59 4.55 -19.32
N SER A 87 11.07 5.56 -18.57
CA SER A 87 12.46 6.01 -18.65
C SER A 87 13.44 5.10 -17.91
N GLU A 88 12.97 4.40 -16.88
CA GLU A 88 13.78 3.54 -16.00
C GLU A 88 13.07 2.22 -15.72
N HIS A 89 13.86 1.18 -15.41
CA HIS A 89 13.30 -0.11 -15.02
C HIS A 89 12.44 -0.02 -13.75
N PHE A 90 12.76 0.92 -12.86
CA PHE A 90 12.01 1.22 -11.63
C PHE A 90 11.80 2.73 -11.55
N ALA A 91 10.71 3.21 -12.11
CA ALA A 91 10.44 4.63 -12.22
C ALA A 91 10.24 5.30 -10.86
N GLY A 92 10.73 6.52 -10.76
CA GLY A 92 10.51 7.38 -9.60
C GLY A 92 9.11 7.99 -9.57
N GLN A 93 8.76 8.55 -8.41
CA GLN A 93 7.48 9.21 -8.16
C GLN A 93 7.10 10.28 -9.22
N PRO A 94 8.02 11.15 -9.68
CA PRO A 94 7.63 12.18 -10.65
C PRO A 94 7.16 11.58 -11.99
N GLU A 95 7.80 10.53 -12.47
CA GLU A 95 7.38 9.86 -13.70
C GLU A 95 6.08 9.08 -13.51
N THR A 96 5.96 8.38 -12.39
CA THR A 96 4.75 7.63 -12.06
C THR A 96 3.54 8.56 -11.94
N LEU A 97 3.71 9.73 -11.32
CA LEU A 97 2.64 10.73 -11.23
C LEU A 97 2.28 11.30 -12.61
N ARG A 98 3.28 11.58 -13.47
CA ARG A 98 3.02 11.99 -14.87
C ARG A 98 2.22 10.93 -15.63
N TYR A 99 2.59 9.64 -15.48
CA TYR A 99 1.85 8.54 -16.08
C TYR A 99 0.38 8.51 -15.62
N LEU A 100 0.11 8.64 -14.32
CA LEU A 100 -1.25 8.63 -13.79
C LEU A 100 -2.07 9.86 -14.24
N ASN A 101 -1.43 11.02 -14.36
CA ASN A 101 -2.07 12.19 -14.96
C ASN A 101 -2.38 11.95 -16.45
N PHE A 102 -1.44 11.39 -17.20
CA PHE A 102 -1.67 11.02 -18.60
C PHE A 102 -2.86 10.06 -18.76
N VAL A 103 -2.97 9.04 -17.89
CA VAL A 103 -4.13 8.13 -17.87
C VAL A 103 -5.43 8.88 -17.60
N ALA A 104 -5.44 9.75 -16.59
CA ALA A 104 -6.64 10.53 -16.24
C ALA A 104 -7.09 11.43 -17.39
N ASP A 105 -6.16 12.04 -18.10
CA ASP A 105 -6.45 12.94 -19.23
C ASP A 105 -6.86 12.13 -20.48
N LYS A 106 -6.17 11.04 -20.80
CA LYS A 106 -6.47 10.17 -21.94
C LYS A 106 -7.90 9.60 -21.91
N PHE A 107 -8.36 9.20 -20.73
CA PHE A 107 -9.70 8.64 -20.54
C PHE A 107 -10.72 9.68 -20.02
N ASP A 108 -10.38 10.97 -20.01
CA ASP A 108 -11.26 12.06 -19.55
C ASP A 108 -11.90 11.75 -18.18
N LEU A 109 -11.07 11.28 -17.21
CA LEU A 109 -11.58 10.86 -15.90
C LEU A 109 -11.87 12.05 -14.99
N ARG A 110 -11.14 13.18 -15.17
CA ARG A 110 -11.18 14.31 -14.25
C ARG A 110 -12.56 14.96 -14.13
N ARG A 111 -13.38 14.93 -15.18
CA ARG A 111 -14.73 15.53 -15.18
C ARG A 111 -15.67 14.94 -14.12
N ASP A 112 -15.42 13.66 -13.73
CA ASP A 112 -16.24 12.95 -12.74
C ASP A 112 -15.55 12.89 -11.35
N ILE A 113 -14.37 13.53 -11.20
CA ILE A 113 -13.62 13.60 -9.95
C ILE A 113 -13.78 15.00 -9.32
N GLN A 114 -14.26 15.03 -8.09
CA GLN A 114 -14.29 16.23 -7.27
C GLN A 114 -13.09 16.22 -6.34
N PHE A 115 -12.14 17.14 -6.59
CA PHE A 115 -10.93 17.29 -5.78
C PHE A 115 -11.19 18.16 -4.55
N ARG A 116 -10.26 18.15 -3.58
CA ARG A 116 -10.33 18.88 -2.30
C ARG A 116 -11.59 18.52 -1.52
N SER A 117 -11.97 17.27 -1.56
CA SER A 117 -13.23 16.75 -1.03
C SER A 117 -12.94 15.53 -0.18
N THR A 118 -12.77 15.75 1.13
CA THR A 118 -12.50 14.68 2.08
C THR A 118 -13.80 14.06 2.56
N VAL A 119 -13.99 12.78 2.29
CA VAL A 119 -15.14 12.04 2.85
C VAL A 119 -14.86 11.78 4.33
N THR A 120 -15.77 12.24 5.19
CA THR A 120 -15.68 12.09 6.64
C THR A 120 -16.62 11.03 7.19
N ALA A 121 -17.75 10.78 6.49
CA ALA A 121 -18.72 9.77 6.87
C ALA A 121 -19.43 9.19 5.65
N ALA A 122 -19.92 7.97 5.76
CA ALA A 122 -20.90 7.39 4.86
C ALA A 122 -21.83 6.46 5.62
N ALA A 123 -23.14 6.66 5.47
CA ALA A 123 -24.17 5.88 6.16
C ALA A 123 -25.16 5.27 5.16
N TYR A 124 -25.47 3.99 5.35
CA TYR A 124 -26.47 3.29 4.57
C TYR A 124 -27.88 3.61 5.10
N ASP A 125 -28.77 4.01 4.22
CA ASP A 125 -30.19 4.18 4.50
C ASP A 125 -30.95 2.93 4.05
N ASP A 126 -31.47 2.18 5.02
CA ASP A 126 -32.21 0.94 4.76
C ASP A 126 -33.52 1.18 4.00
N ALA A 127 -34.18 2.31 4.21
CA ALA A 127 -35.44 2.64 3.55
C ALA A 127 -35.20 3.08 2.08
N ALA A 128 -34.21 3.92 1.84
CA ALA A 128 -33.84 4.38 0.51
C ALA A 128 -32.96 3.37 -0.25
N ARG A 129 -32.42 2.34 0.42
CA ARG A 129 -31.45 1.37 -0.10
C ARG A 129 -30.25 2.06 -0.79
N SER A 130 -29.75 3.11 -0.18
CA SER A 130 -28.69 3.95 -0.73
C SER A 130 -27.73 4.42 0.36
N TRP A 131 -26.55 4.86 -0.07
CA TRP A 131 -25.52 5.45 0.78
C TRP A 131 -25.67 6.97 0.78
N CYS A 132 -25.63 7.58 1.96
CA CYS A 132 -25.43 9.02 2.15
C CYS A 132 -23.96 9.27 2.52
N VAL A 133 -23.21 9.90 1.61
CA VAL A 133 -21.78 10.24 1.79
C VAL A 133 -21.68 11.70 2.21
N THR A 134 -20.93 11.98 3.29
CA THR A 134 -20.73 13.32 3.86
C THR A 134 -19.28 13.74 3.68
N LEU A 135 -19.06 14.95 3.17
CA LEU A 135 -17.75 15.56 3.02
C LEU A 135 -17.36 16.41 4.24
N ASP A 136 -16.11 16.85 4.29
CA ASP A 136 -15.54 17.71 5.34
C ASP A 136 -16.17 19.13 5.39
N ASP A 137 -16.75 19.61 4.30
CA ASP A 137 -17.54 20.86 4.25
C ASP A 137 -19.01 20.69 4.67
N GLY A 138 -19.43 19.47 5.03
CA GLY A 138 -20.80 19.13 5.39
C GLY A 138 -21.73 18.80 4.22
N SER A 139 -21.27 18.88 2.99
CA SER A 139 -22.04 18.51 1.78
C SER A 139 -22.37 17.00 1.83
N ARG A 140 -23.58 16.65 1.32
CA ARG A 140 -24.08 15.28 1.31
C ARG A 140 -24.46 14.85 -0.10
N PHE A 141 -24.12 13.61 -0.44
CA PHE A 141 -24.36 13.00 -1.74
C PHE A 141 -24.93 11.61 -1.58
N HIS A 142 -25.86 11.22 -2.45
CA HIS A 142 -26.53 9.94 -2.36
C HIS A 142 -26.19 9.04 -3.56
N ALA A 143 -25.83 7.78 -3.28
CA ALA A 143 -25.55 6.79 -4.31
C ALA A 143 -26.06 5.40 -3.92
N ARG A 144 -26.42 4.61 -4.93
CA ARG A 144 -26.79 3.22 -4.73
C ARG A 144 -25.60 2.36 -4.28
N PHE A 145 -24.44 2.55 -4.92
CA PHE A 145 -23.22 1.82 -4.59
C PHE A 145 -22.18 2.75 -3.99
N LEU A 146 -21.50 2.28 -2.93
CA LEU A 146 -20.34 2.93 -2.33
C LEU A 146 -19.09 2.08 -2.59
N ILE A 147 -18.04 2.68 -3.16
CA ILE A 147 -16.79 1.98 -3.44
C ILE A 147 -15.64 2.70 -2.74
N THR A 148 -14.98 2.02 -1.80
CA THR A 148 -13.83 2.58 -1.12
C THR A 148 -12.54 2.25 -1.89
N ALA A 149 -11.87 3.27 -2.42
CA ALA A 149 -10.59 3.20 -3.13
C ALA A 149 -9.50 3.96 -2.36
N ILE A 150 -9.55 3.85 -1.03
CA ILE A 150 -8.80 4.69 -0.06
C ILE A 150 -7.35 4.27 0.14
N GLY A 151 -6.94 3.13 -0.41
CA GLY A 151 -5.58 2.61 -0.36
C GLY A 151 -5.14 2.06 1.02
N PRO A 152 -4.31 1.00 1.04
CA PRO A 152 -3.89 0.34 2.29
C PRO A 152 -2.79 1.11 3.05
N LEU A 153 -2.14 2.11 2.45
CA LEU A 153 -1.04 2.90 3.02
C LEU A 153 -1.27 4.40 2.79
N SER A 154 -2.41 4.95 3.22
CA SER A 154 -2.80 6.35 2.99
C SER A 154 -2.84 7.20 4.26
N THR A 155 -2.85 6.57 5.45
CA THR A 155 -2.90 7.28 6.74
C THR A 155 -1.51 7.33 7.36
N PRO A 156 -0.83 8.50 7.38
CA PRO A 156 0.50 8.63 7.99
C PRO A 156 0.44 8.46 9.50
N THR A 157 1.51 7.93 10.07
CA THR A 157 1.67 7.76 11.51
C THR A 157 2.74 8.67 12.06
N TRP A 158 2.35 9.65 12.85
CA TRP A 158 3.26 10.52 13.56
C TRP A 158 3.79 9.83 14.82
N PRO A 159 5.09 9.96 15.13
CA PRO A 159 5.64 9.36 16.33
C PRO A 159 5.14 10.08 17.59
N ARG A 160 4.99 9.33 18.69
CA ARG A 160 4.62 9.85 20.00
C ARG A 160 5.87 10.35 20.74
N ILE A 161 6.50 11.39 20.21
CA ILE A 161 7.66 12.03 20.80
C ILE A 161 7.20 13.36 21.40
N ALA A 162 7.51 13.59 22.69
CA ALA A 162 7.19 14.83 23.35
C ALA A 162 7.87 16.03 22.67
N GLY A 163 7.18 17.15 22.60
CA GLY A 163 7.73 18.39 22.05
C GLY A 163 7.83 18.47 20.52
N ARG A 164 7.25 17.52 19.76
CA ARG A 164 7.30 17.51 18.29
C ARG A 164 6.93 18.86 17.68
N ASP A 165 5.89 19.50 18.20
CA ASP A 165 5.36 20.76 17.65
C ASP A 165 6.14 22.00 18.15
N ASN A 166 7.19 21.81 18.97
CA ASN A 166 8.04 22.89 19.47
C ASN A 166 9.24 23.18 18.55
N PHE A 167 9.53 22.30 17.59
CA PHE A 167 10.67 22.47 16.69
C PHE A 167 10.49 23.71 15.81
N GLN A 168 11.51 24.56 15.77
CA GLN A 168 11.49 25.84 15.04
C GLN A 168 12.04 25.71 13.62
N GLY A 169 12.72 24.61 13.28
CA GLY A 169 13.16 24.29 11.94
C GLY A 169 12.04 23.68 11.09
N GLN A 170 12.39 23.14 9.95
CA GLN A 170 11.44 22.50 9.04
C GLN A 170 11.14 21.05 9.45
N SER A 171 9.88 20.66 9.44
CA SER A 171 9.44 19.30 9.78
C SER A 171 8.61 18.70 8.66
N PHE A 172 8.97 17.50 8.20
CA PHE A 172 8.25 16.80 7.14
C PHE A 172 7.94 15.35 7.51
N HIS A 173 6.75 14.89 7.14
CA HIS A 173 6.45 13.47 7.11
C HIS A 173 6.54 12.95 5.67
N THR A 174 7.20 11.80 5.43
CA THR A 174 7.38 11.25 4.07
C THR A 174 6.06 11.07 3.31
N ALA A 175 4.94 10.78 4.00
CA ALA A 175 3.62 10.64 3.39
C ALA A 175 2.85 11.97 3.19
N ARG A 176 3.43 13.10 3.57
CA ARG A 176 2.84 14.45 3.44
C ARG A 176 3.93 15.44 3.06
N TRP A 177 4.72 15.06 2.09
CA TRP A 177 5.82 15.88 1.58
C TRP A 177 5.28 17.12 0.87
N PRO A 178 5.90 18.31 1.05
CA PRO A 178 5.47 19.54 0.39
C PRO A 178 5.55 19.42 -1.14
N HIS A 179 4.79 20.25 -1.83
CA HIS A 179 4.84 20.37 -3.29
C HIS A 179 6.02 21.21 -3.75
N ASP A 180 6.40 22.19 -2.93
CA ASP A 180 7.56 23.03 -3.19
C ASP A 180 8.85 22.26 -2.90
N PRO A 181 9.93 22.53 -3.66
CA PRO A 181 11.23 21.92 -3.41
C PRO A 181 11.75 22.23 -2.01
N VAL A 182 12.36 21.23 -1.35
CA VAL A 182 13.08 21.40 -0.10
C VAL A 182 14.55 21.49 -0.40
N ASP A 183 15.22 22.55 0.07
CA ASP A 183 16.66 22.72 -0.07
C ASP A 183 17.38 22.01 1.07
N PHE A 184 18.24 21.05 0.73
CA PHE A 184 19.05 20.27 1.64
C PHE A 184 20.51 20.74 1.72
N ALA A 185 20.94 21.63 0.81
CA ALA A 185 22.35 22.00 0.69
C ALA A 185 22.89 22.61 2.00
N GLY A 186 23.90 21.97 2.57
CA GLY A 186 24.54 22.42 3.81
C GLY A 186 23.71 22.27 5.08
N GLN A 187 22.48 21.75 5.01
CA GLN A 187 21.58 21.61 6.16
C GLN A 187 21.98 20.43 7.06
N ARG A 188 21.69 20.55 8.36
CA ARG A 188 21.75 19.45 9.33
C ARG A 188 20.38 18.77 9.36
N VAL A 189 20.33 17.53 8.90
CA VAL A 189 19.06 16.81 8.69
C VAL A 189 18.97 15.59 9.60
N ALA A 190 17.84 15.44 10.29
CA ALA A 190 17.48 14.23 11.00
C ALA A 190 16.48 13.41 10.18
N VAL A 191 16.71 12.09 10.07
CA VAL A 191 15.71 11.14 9.55
C VAL A 191 15.35 10.16 10.66
N ILE A 192 14.07 10.15 11.06
CA ILE A 192 13.56 9.23 12.09
C ILE A 192 12.86 8.05 11.42
N GLY A 193 13.49 6.89 11.46
CA GLY A 193 12.99 5.64 10.88
C GLY A 193 13.73 5.15 9.66
N THR A 194 13.89 3.82 9.58
CA THR A 194 14.65 3.08 8.56
C THR A 194 13.78 2.03 7.85
N GLY A 195 12.48 2.31 7.70
CA GLY A 195 11.59 1.56 6.81
C GLY A 195 11.81 1.96 5.34
N ALA A 196 10.97 1.45 4.42
CA ALA A 196 11.15 1.68 2.98
C ALA A 196 11.29 3.17 2.60
N THR A 197 10.47 4.05 3.18
CA THR A 197 10.54 5.48 2.87
C THR A 197 11.79 6.14 3.47
N GLY A 198 12.24 5.67 4.65
CA GLY A 198 13.50 6.13 5.25
C GLY A 198 14.70 5.73 4.42
N VAL A 199 14.79 4.47 3.99
CA VAL A 199 15.87 3.96 3.12
C VAL A 199 15.98 4.81 1.85
N GLN A 200 14.86 5.03 1.15
CA GLN A 200 14.83 5.81 -0.08
C GLN A 200 15.21 7.29 0.13
N THR A 201 14.75 7.91 1.22
CA THR A 201 15.10 9.28 1.56
C THR A 201 16.58 9.41 1.92
N ILE A 202 17.08 8.57 2.84
CA ILE A 202 18.46 8.59 3.33
C ILE A 202 19.44 8.47 2.18
N GLN A 203 19.30 7.45 1.33
CA GLN A 203 20.21 7.23 0.20
C GLN A 203 20.20 8.37 -0.84
N THR A 204 19.09 9.11 -0.91
CA THR A 204 18.93 10.20 -1.90
C THR A 204 19.55 11.50 -1.42
N ILE A 205 19.35 11.87 -0.15
CA ILE A 205 19.78 13.19 0.36
C ILE A 205 21.19 13.21 0.95
N ALA A 206 21.78 12.05 1.27
CA ALA A 206 23.03 11.95 2.03
C ALA A 206 24.21 12.72 1.41
N ALA A 207 24.28 12.80 0.08
CA ALA A 207 25.33 13.53 -0.62
C ALA A 207 25.08 15.04 -0.72
N GLU A 208 23.86 15.51 -0.44
CA GLU A 208 23.47 16.91 -0.59
C GLU A 208 23.52 17.67 0.76
N VAL A 209 23.27 16.97 1.86
CA VAL A 209 23.17 17.57 3.19
C VAL A 209 24.55 17.90 3.78
N GLY A 210 24.61 18.93 4.63
CA GLY A 210 25.81 19.22 5.40
C GLY A 210 26.10 18.14 6.45
N HIS A 211 25.07 17.66 7.14
CA HIS A 211 25.14 16.54 8.08
C HIS A 211 23.82 15.78 8.13
N LEU A 212 23.89 14.45 8.12
CA LEU A 212 22.75 13.56 8.21
C LEU A 212 22.83 12.69 9.47
N THR A 213 21.86 12.80 10.36
CA THR A 213 21.70 11.87 11.48
C THR A 213 20.49 10.97 11.27
N VAL A 214 20.73 9.67 11.22
CA VAL A 214 19.68 8.64 11.07
C VAL A 214 19.34 8.04 12.42
N PHE A 215 18.10 8.27 12.88
CA PHE A 215 17.59 7.69 14.13
C PHE A 215 16.88 6.36 13.84
N GLN A 216 17.54 5.27 14.19
CA GLN A 216 17.10 3.91 13.92
C GLN A 216 16.62 3.21 15.18
N ARG A 217 15.37 2.70 15.16
CA ARG A 217 14.87 1.81 16.22
C ARG A 217 15.11 0.34 15.88
N THR A 218 14.82 -0.04 14.65
CA THR A 218 14.98 -1.40 14.14
C THR A 218 15.50 -1.32 12.72
N PRO A 219 16.65 -1.91 12.42
CA PRO A 219 17.12 -2.01 11.05
C PRO A 219 16.16 -2.84 10.20
N ASN A 220 16.17 -2.65 8.89
CA ASN A 220 15.46 -3.50 7.95
C ASN A 220 16.45 -4.18 6.99
N TRP A 221 16.12 -5.39 6.58
CA TRP A 221 16.83 -6.02 5.48
C TRP A 221 16.55 -5.23 4.20
N CYS A 222 17.60 -4.89 3.46
CA CYS A 222 17.50 -4.27 2.14
C CYS A 222 18.30 -5.09 1.14
N ALA A 223 17.90 -5.01 -0.13
CA ALA A 223 18.64 -5.65 -1.22
C ALA A 223 18.82 -4.65 -2.38
N PRO A 224 19.86 -4.81 -3.22
CA PRO A 224 20.10 -3.91 -4.33
C PRO A 224 18.94 -3.88 -5.32
N LEU A 225 18.56 -2.68 -5.78
CA LEU A 225 17.53 -2.46 -6.80
C LEU A 225 18.06 -2.73 -8.21
N HIS A 226 19.33 -2.41 -8.45
CA HIS A 226 19.98 -2.44 -9.76
C HIS A 226 19.16 -1.71 -10.84
N ASN A 227 18.66 -0.51 -10.49
CA ASN A 227 17.93 0.33 -11.44
C ASN A 227 18.83 0.75 -12.62
N GLY A 228 18.21 1.09 -13.73
CA GLY A 228 18.88 1.59 -14.92
C GLY A 228 17.89 2.20 -15.90
N ARG A 229 18.37 3.02 -16.79
CA ARG A 229 17.58 3.60 -17.88
C ARG A 229 17.13 2.52 -18.86
N ILE A 230 15.97 2.73 -19.43
CA ILE A 230 15.45 1.93 -20.54
C ILE A 230 15.79 2.69 -21.82
N ASP A 231 16.63 2.10 -22.66
CA ASP A 231 16.92 2.63 -23.99
C ASP A 231 15.83 2.28 -25.00
N ALA A 232 15.90 2.86 -26.19
CA ALA A 232 14.88 2.68 -27.23
C ALA A 232 14.73 1.22 -27.70
N GLU A 233 15.80 0.44 -27.73
CA GLU A 233 15.74 -0.97 -28.15
C GLU A 233 15.11 -1.83 -27.04
N THR A 234 15.50 -1.62 -25.80
CA THR A 234 14.89 -2.25 -24.62
C THR A 234 13.41 -1.90 -24.53
N GLN A 235 13.04 -0.61 -24.74
CA GLN A 235 11.64 -0.18 -24.75
C GLN A 235 10.81 -0.90 -25.80
N LYS A 236 11.35 -1.06 -27.02
CA LYS A 236 10.71 -1.80 -28.09
C LYS A 236 10.50 -3.28 -27.73
N THR A 237 11.52 -3.90 -27.13
CA THR A 237 11.45 -5.28 -26.65
C THR A 237 10.39 -5.44 -25.55
N ILE A 238 10.33 -4.52 -24.58
CA ILE A 238 9.32 -4.50 -23.52
C ILE A 238 7.91 -4.41 -24.12
N LYS A 239 7.68 -3.47 -25.04
CA LYS A 239 6.37 -3.30 -25.69
C LYS A 239 5.93 -4.56 -26.46
N ALA A 240 6.83 -5.19 -27.19
CA ALA A 240 6.56 -6.45 -27.88
C ALA A 240 6.26 -7.61 -26.91
N GLY A 241 6.80 -7.54 -25.69
CA GLY A 241 6.69 -8.56 -24.64
C GLY A 241 5.55 -8.37 -23.64
N TYR A 242 4.72 -7.32 -23.72
CA TYR A 242 3.71 -7.02 -22.69
C TYR A 242 2.74 -8.17 -22.40
N SER A 243 2.29 -8.88 -23.43
CA SER A 243 1.38 -10.03 -23.27
C SER A 243 1.99 -11.13 -22.39
N GLU A 244 3.29 -11.40 -22.58
CA GLU A 244 4.02 -12.40 -21.81
C GLU A 244 4.32 -11.90 -20.38
N ILE A 245 4.70 -10.62 -20.23
CA ILE A 245 4.93 -9.98 -18.93
C ILE A 245 3.67 -10.08 -18.07
N PHE A 246 2.51 -9.71 -18.61
CA PHE A 246 1.25 -9.74 -17.85
C PHE A 246 0.74 -11.16 -17.61
N ARG A 247 1.01 -12.10 -18.55
CA ARG A 247 0.73 -13.53 -18.33
C ARG A 247 1.55 -14.05 -17.15
N THR A 248 2.86 -13.79 -17.13
CA THR A 248 3.74 -14.17 -16.01
C THR A 248 3.27 -13.56 -14.70
N CYS A 249 2.96 -12.27 -14.66
CA CYS A 249 2.40 -11.62 -13.47
C CYS A 249 1.09 -12.29 -13.01
N ARG A 250 0.28 -12.79 -13.91
CA ARG A 250 -0.98 -13.48 -13.57
C ARG A 250 -0.73 -14.84 -12.93
N GLU A 251 0.32 -15.53 -13.32
CA GLU A 251 0.62 -16.91 -12.89
C GLU A 251 1.51 -16.97 -11.64
N THR A 252 2.24 -15.91 -11.32
CA THR A 252 3.15 -15.87 -10.17
C THR A 252 2.43 -15.64 -8.85
N PHE A 253 3.08 -16.04 -7.75
CA PHE A 253 2.51 -16.03 -6.40
C PHE A 253 1.97 -14.66 -5.98
N ALA A 254 2.72 -13.60 -6.22
CA ALA A 254 2.39 -12.22 -5.81
C ALA A 254 2.30 -11.24 -6.99
N CYS A 255 1.97 -11.71 -8.17
CA CYS A 255 1.79 -10.91 -9.39
C CYS A 255 3.05 -10.14 -9.85
N PHE A 256 4.26 -10.54 -9.44
CA PHE A 256 5.52 -10.04 -9.98
C PHE A 256 6.00 -10.89 -11.15
N ILE A 257 6.99 -10.41 -11.89
CA ILE A 257 7.60 -11.17 -12.99
C ILE A 257 8.53 -12.29 -12.52
N HIS A 258 8.81 -12.37 -11.21
CA HIS A 258 9.73 -13.33 -10.61
C HIS A 258 9.00 -14.62 -10.22
N THR A 259 9.57 -15.75 -10.61
CA THR A 259 9.05 -17.08 -10.28
C THR A 259 9.95 -17.71 -9.22
N PRO A 260 9.41 -18.20 -8.07
CA PRO A 260 10.18 -18.89 -7.07
C PRO A 260 10.86 -20.14 -7.63
N ASP A 261 12.08 -20.44 -7.14
CA ASP A 261 12.71 -21.73 -7.40
C ASP A 261 11.87 -22.85 -6.72
N PRO A 262 11.51 -23.90 -7.43
CA PRO A 262 10.67 -24.97 -6.86
C PRO A 262 11.39 -25.80 -5.78
N ARG A 263 12.71 -25.68 -5.67
CA ARG A 263 13.50 -26.40 -4.66
C ARG A 263 13.49 -25.69 -3.31
N GLY A 264 13.68 -26.44 -2.23
CA GLY A 264 13.98 -25.89 -0.91
C GLY A 264 15.47 -25.56 -0.77
N ALA A 265 15.82 -24.66 0.15
CA ALA A 265 17.19 -24.21 0.36
C ALA A 265 18.16 -25.34 0.76
N PHE A 266 17.66 -26.43 1.36
CA PHE A 266 18.45 -27.61 1.75
C PHE A 266 18.33 -28.78 0.78
N GLU A 267 17.68 -28.61 -0.35
CA GLU A 267 17.62 -29.59 -1.44
C GLU A 267 18.80 -29.44 -2.42
N VAL A 268 19.66 -28.45 -2.17
CA VAL A 268 20.88 -28.16 -2.93
C VAL A 268 22.11 -28.14 -2.00
N SER A 269 23.34 -28.26 -2.56
CA SER A 269 24.55 -28.11 -1.76
C SER A 269 24.74 -26.68 -1.24
N ASP A 270 25.63 -26.49 -0.26
CA ASP A 270 25.96 -25.19 0.29
C ASP A 270 26.55 -24.27 -0.79
N GLU A 271 27.39 -24.83 -1.67
CA GLU A 271 28.03 -24.11 -2.77
C GLU A 271 27.00 -23.68 -3.82
N GLU A 272 26.06 -24.57 -4.18
CA GLU A 272 24.99 -24.25 -5.14
C GLU A 272 24.05 -23.20 -4.56
N ARG A 273 23.70 -23.29 -3.28
CA ARG A 273 22.86 -22.32 -2.59
C ARG A 273 23.52 -20.93 -2.55
N GLU A 274 24.81 -20.86 -2.21
CA GLU A 274 25.59 -19.62 -2.19
C GLU A 274 25.65 -19.00 -3.59
N ALA A 275 25.97 -19.79 -4.60
CA ALA A 275 26.00 -19.32 -6.00
C ALA A 275 24.63 -18.80 -6.48
N PHE A 276 23.55 -19.45 -6.05
CA PHE A 276 22.20 -19.00 -6.36
C PHE A 276 21.86 -17.67 -5.67
N TYR A 277 22.23 -17.49 -4.40
CA TYR A 277 22.05 -16.20 -3.72
C TYR A 277 22.87 -15.09 -4.35
N GLU A 278 24.12 -15.36 -4.76
CA GLU A 278 24.96 -14.40 -5.49
C GLU A 278 24.30 -13.96 -6.81
N LYS A 279 23.78 -14.92 -7.56
CA LYS A 279 23.05 -14.63 -8.79
C LYS A 279 21.86 -13.71 -8.52
N LEU A 280 20.98 -14.07 -7.57
CA LEU A 280 19.79 -13.29 -7.25
C LEU A 280 20.13 -11.89 -6.68
N TYR A 281 21.22 -11.78 -5.92
CA TYR A 281 21.68 -10.50 -5.37
C TYR A 281 22.21 -9.56 -6.45
N GLY A 282 22.72 -10.10 -7.55
CA GLY A 282 23.18 -9.36 -8.74
C GLY A 282 22.06 -9.06 -9.75
N GLU A 283 20.88 -9.65 -9.60
CA GLU A 283 19.74 -9.41 -10.50
C GLU A 283 18.94 -8.17 -10.08
N ARG A 284 18.14 -7.63 -11.02
CA ARG A 284 17.27 -6.47 -10.76
C ARG A 284 16.03 -6.87 -9.98
N GLY A 285 15.56 -5.95 -9.13
CA GLY A 285 14.24 -6.03 -8.54
C GLY A 285 14.10 -7.09 -7.46
N PHE A 286 12.90 -7.65 -7.37
CA PHE A 286 12.52 -8.56 -6.29
C PHE A 286 12.98 -10.02 -6.46
N GLY A 287 13.83 -10.34 -7.45
CA GLY A 287 14.31 -11.71 -7.67
C GLY A 287 14.81 -12.38 -6.39
N ILE A 288 15.64 -11.69 -5.61
CA ILE A 288 16.18 -12.20 -4.34
C ILE A 288 15.11 -12.50 -3.27
N TRP A 289 13.94 -11.91 -3.37
CA TRP A 289 12.82 -12.15 -2.44
C TRP A 289 11.76 -13.07 -3.02
N GLN A 290 11.28 -12.79 -4.24
CA GLN A 290 10.16 -13.48 -4.87
C GLN A 290 10.59 -14.63 -5.80
N GLY A 291 11.83 -14.62 -6.25
CA GLY A 291 12.45 -15.66 -7.10
C GLY A 291 13.35 -16.63 -6.33
N ASN A 292 13.39 -16.55 -5.02
CA ASN A 292 14.24 -17.37 -4.15
C ASN A 292 13.67 -18.79 -3.94
N PHE A 293 14.37 -19.62 -3.18
CA PHE A 293 13.89 -20.96 -2.79
C PHE A 293 12.49 -20.89 -2.16
N ARG A 294 11.64 -21.89 -2.44
CA ARG A 294 10.21 -21.91 -2.06
C ARG A 294 9.97 -21.80 -0.54
N ASP A 295 10.96 -22.16 0.28
CA ASP A 295 10.82 -22.33 1.74
C ASP A 295 11.43 -21.19 2.57
N ILE A 296 12.07 -20.18 1.96
CA ILE A 296 12.72 -19.09 2.73
C ILE A 296 11.77 -18.25 3.60
N LEU A 297 10.47 -18.26 3.32
CA LEU A 297 9.46 -17.50 4.08
C LEU A 297 8.63 -18.39 5.01
N THR A 298 8.86 -19.70 5.03
CA THR A 298 8.11 -20.67 5.81
C THR A 298 8.99 -21.56 6.70
N ASP A 299 10.26 -21.78 6.34
CA ASP A 299 11.23 -22.53 7.15
C ASP A 299 12.28 -21.56 7.75
N ARG A 300 12.41 -21.55 9.10
CA ARG A 300 13.37 -20.69 9.82
C ARG A 300 14.82 -21.00 9.48
N ARG A 301 15.16 -22.28 9.22
CA ARG A 301 16.51 -22.70 8.86
C ARG A 301 16.85 -22.21 7.44
N ALA A 302 15.93 -22.39 6.50
CA ALA A 302 16.07 -21.86 5.14
C ALA A 302 16.20 -20.33 5.17
N ASN A 303 15.37 -19.65 5.95
CA ASN A 303 15.44 -18.18 6.10
C ASN A 303 16.77 -17.72 6.72
N ALA A 304 17.33 -18.47 7.67
CA ALA A 304 18.62 -18.14 8.28
C ALA A 304 19.75 -18.11 7.24
N THR A 305 19.76 -19.03 6.26
CA THR A 305 20.83 -19.09 5.24
C THR A 305 20.87 -17.83 4.36
N ILE A 306 19.72 -17.32 3.91
CA ILE A 306 19.66 -16.07 3.13
C ILE A 306 19.92 -14.86 4.03
N SER A 307 19.45 -14.86 5.29
CA SER A 307 19.74 -13.80 6.25
C SER A 307 21.24 -13.66 6.51
N ASP A 308 21.94 -14.76 6.70
CA ASP A 308 23.39 -14.80 6.91
C ASP A 308 24.14 -14.32 5.64
N PHE A 309 23.66 -14.72 4.46
CA PHE A 309 24.22 -14.25 3.19
C PHE A 309 24.12 -12.72 3.09
N VAL A 310 22.93 -12.14 3.29
CA VAL A 310 22.75 -10.68 3.20
C VAL A 310 23.52 -9.96 4.31
N ALA A 311 23.59 -10.52 5.52
CA ALA A 311 24.41 -9.94 6.59
C ALA A 311 25.90 -9.86 6.21
N ARG A 312 26.45 -10.88 5.52
CA ARG A 312 27.82 -10.82 4.99
C ARG A 312 27.98 -9.70 3.95
N LYS A 313 26.98 -9.52 3.05
CA LYS A 313 26.98 -8.42 2.06
C LYS A 313 26.98 -7.05 2.74
N ILE A 314 26.19 -6.86 3.80
CA ILE A 314 26.19 -5.61 4.57
C ILE A 314 27.57 -5.33 5.17
N ARG A 315 28.21 -6.32 5.81
CA ARG A 315 29.54 -6.16 6.40
C ARG A 315 30.63 -5.89 5.35
N GLN A 316 30.46 -6.33 4.12
CA GLN A 316 31.40 -6.03 3.01
C GLN A 316 31.25 -4.58 2.52
N ARG A 317 30.05 -4.00 2.62
CA ARG A 317 29.71 -2.67 2.08
C ARG A 317 29.90 -1.54 3.10
N VAL A 318 29.77 -1.83 4.39
CA VAL A 318 29.92 -0.85 5.48
C VAL A 318 31.27 -1.00 6.14
N LYS A 319 32.11 0.07 6.12
CA LYS A 319 33.50 0.04 6.57
C LYS A 319 33.67 -0.10 8.08
N ASP A 320 32.84 0.61 8.88
CA ASP A 320 32.86 0.47 10.34
C ASP A 320 32.05 -0.78 10.74
N PRO A 321 32.68 -1.81 11.32
CA PRO A 321 31.99 -3.05 11.69
C PRO A 321 30.89 -2.84 12.76
N ARG A 322 31.04 -1.82 13.62
CA ARG A 322 30.01 -1.49 14.63
C ARG A 322 28.76 -0.92 13.98
N VAL A 323 28.92 -0.09 12.95
CA VAL A 323 27.79 0.43 12.16
C VAL A 323 27.18 -0.68 11.33
N ALA A 324 27.98 -1.52 10.68
CA ALA A 324 27.50 -2.68 9.93
C ALA A 324 26.63 -3.60 10.80
N ASP A 325 27.07 -3.91 12.03
CA ASP A 325 26.32 -4.76 12.95
C ASP A 325 25.00 -4.13 13.44
N LYS A 326 24.92 -2.79 13.55
CA LYS A 326 23.69 -2.05 13.86
C LYS A 326 22.71 -2.01 12.66
N LEU A 327 23.18 -2.15 11.44
CA LEU A 327 22.36 -2.19 10.24
C LEU A 327 21.83 -3.59 9.90
N ILE A 328 22.29 -4.63 10.59
CA ILE A 328 21.84 -6.02 10.42
C ILE A 328 20.68 -6.32 11.37
N PRO A 329 19.47 -6.67 10.86
CA PRO A 329 18.36 -7.06 11.71
C PRO A 329 18.66 -8.34 12.51
N ARG A 330 18.33 -8.31 13.82
CA ARG A 330 18.49 -9.46 14.71
C ARG A 330 17.16 -10.01 15.23
N ASN A 331 16.08 -9.28 15.04
CA ASN A 331 14.75 -9.60 15.57
C ASN A 331 13.80 -10.17 14.51
N HIS A 332 14.23 -10.26 13.26
CA HIS A 332 13.44 -10.84 12.17
C HIS A 332 14.35 -11.33 11.04
N GLY A 333 13.89 -12.35 10.32
CA GLY A 333 14.59 -12.92 9.18
C GLY A 333 14.40 -12.12 7.89
N PHE A 334 15.23 -12.41 6.89
CA PHE A 334 15.17 -11.79 5.57
C PHE A 334 13.78 -11.96 4.93
N GLY A 335 13.21 -10.88 4.40
CA GLY A 335 11.92 -10.89 3.69
C GLY A 335 10.68 -11.11 4.56
N THR A 336 10.83 -11.30 5.89
CA THR A 336 9.67 -11.45 6.80
C THR A 336 8.98 -10.13 7.13
N ARG A 337 9.64 -9.00 6.87
CA ARG A 337 9.04 -7.68 6.68
C ARG A 337 9.12 -7.29 5.22
N ARG A 338 8.37 -6.26 4.81
CA ARG A 338 8.49 -5.70 3.47
C ARG A 338 9.94 -5.31 3.21
N LEU A 339 10.57 -5.95 2.20
CA LEU A 339 11.95 -5.74 1.81
C LEU A 339 12.07 -4.46 0.97
N PRO A 340 12.72 -3.37 1.44
CA PRO A 340 13.10 -2.26 0.59
C PRO A 340 14.18 -2.68 -0.40
N LEU A 341 14.05 -2.23 -1.65
CA LEU A 341 15.16 -2.28 -2.59
C LEU A 341 15.92 -0.95 -2.55
N GLU A 342 17.24 -1.02 -2.54
CA GLU A 342 18.10 0.12 -2.26
C GLU A 342 19.12 0.40 -3.38
N THR A 343 19.64 1.63 -3.39
CA THR A 343 20.70 2.06 -4.29
C THR A 343 21.76 2.77 -3.45
N PHE A 344 22.84 2.08 -3.09
CA PHE A 344 23.92 2.57 -2.25
C PHE A 344 23.52 2.99 -0.83
N TYR A 345 22.42 2.47 -0.28
CA TYR A 345 21.94 2.79 1.07
C TYR A 345 22.97 2.45 2.15
N TYR A 346 23.64 1.31 2.05
CA TYR A 346 24.65 0.88 3.02
C TYR A 346 25.94 1.69 2.91
N GLU A 347 26.33 2.10 1.71
CA GLU A 347 27.52 2.93 1.47
C GLU A 347 27.35 4.36 2.00
N VAL A 348 26.13 4.85 2.16
CA VAL A 348 25.83 6.14 2.79
C VAL A 348 26.50 6.26 4.16
N TYR A 349 26.51 5.19 4.93
CA TYR A 349 27.12 5.17 6.28
C TYR A 349 28.65 5.13 6.28
N ASN A 350 29.28 5.15 5.11
CA ASN A 350 30.73 5.32 4.97
C ASN A 350 31.13 6.78 4.75
N GLN A 351 30.16 7.71 4.64
CA GLN A 351 30.41 9.14 4.46
C GLN A 351 30.64 9.81 5.81
N ASP A 352 31.58 10.77 5.86
CA ASP A 352 31.97 11.47 7.10
C ASP A 352 30.83 12.36 7.66
N ASN A 353 29.89 12.78 6.81
CA ASN A 353 28.75 13.60 7.18
C ASN A 353 27.51 12.79 7.60
N VAL A 354 27.60 11.47 7.75
CA VAL A 354 26.46 10.61 8.10
C VAL A 354 26.68 9.90 9.42
N GLU A 355 25.75 10.06 10.34
CA GLU A 355 25.75 9.42 11.66
C GLU A 355 24.53 8.50 11.81
N LEU A 356 24.73 7.32 12.40
CA LEU A 356 23.69 6.39 12.80
C LEU A 356 23.51 6.40 14.32
N VAL A 357 22.33 6.80 14.78
CA VAL A 357 21.92 6.78 16.19
C VAL A 357 20.95 5.65 16.43
N ASP A 358 21.34 4.66 17.25
CA ASP A 358 20.46 3.57 17.67
C ASP A 358 19.60 4.05 18.85
N ILE A 359 18.32 4.31 18.61
CA ILE A 359 17.39 4.80 19.63
C ILE A 359 16.85 3.73 20.58
N VAL A 360 17.30 2.47 20.46
CA VAL A 360 17.12 1.46 21.49
C VAL A 360 18.19 1.64 22.58
N GLU A 361 19.43 1.93 22.19
CA GLU A 361 20.55 2.23 23.11
C GLU A 361 20.43 3.63 23.69
N THR A 362 20.06 4.61 22.85
CA THR A 362 19.93 6.03 23.21
C THR A 362 18.56 6.58 22.84
N PRO A 363 17.51 6.28 23.61
CA PRO A 363 16.14 6.69 23.32
C PRO A 363 15.99 8.19 23.09
N ILE A 364 15.15 8.57 22.10
CA ILE A 364 14.72 9.96 21.94
C ILE A 364 13.81 10.30 23.13
N GLU A 365 14.20 11.30 23.93
CA GLU A 365 13.41 11.79 25.03
C GLU A 365 12.37 12.82 24.59
N ARG A 366 12.79 13.76 23.71
CA ARG A 366 11.91 14.81 23.19
C ARG A 366 12.51 15.51 21.95
N ILE A 367 11.64 16.20 21.24
CA ILE A 367 12.02 17.23 20.27
C ILE A 367 12.17 18.56 21.05
N THR A 368 13.24 19.29 20.76
CA THR A 368 13.53 20.62 21.30
C THR A 368 13.27 21.69 20.25
N PRO A 369 13.28 22.99 20.60
CA PRO A 369 13.16 24.05 19.60
C PRO A 369 14.24 23.99 18.49
N THR A 370 15.41 23.45 18.78
CA THR A 370 16.58 23.44 17.87
C THR A 370 16.95 22.03 17.38
N GLY A 371 16.24 20.96 17.82
CA GLY A 371 16.63 19.60 17.41
C GLY A 371 15.99 18.47 18.18
N ILE A 372 16.79 17.45 18.49
CA ILE A 372 16.37 16.21 19.15
C ILE A 372 17.25 15.94 20.36
N ARG A 373 16.63 15.75 21.54
CA ARG A 373 17.31 15.25 22.73
C ARG A 373 17.14 13.75 22.82
N THR A 374 18.27 13.06 22.90
CA THR A 374 18.33 11.65 23.30
C THR A 374 18.73 11.56 24.78
N SER A 375 18.72 10.35 25.34
CA SER A 375 19.17 10.09 26.72
C SER A 375 20.64 10.44 26.98
N THR A 376 21.45 10.63 25.94
CA THR A 376 22.89 10.85 26.04
C THR A 376 23.38 12.17 25.44
N ALA A 377 22.60 12.80 24.55
CA ALA A 377 23.05 14.00 23.83
C ALA A 377 21.89 14.88 23.34
N ASP A 378 22.19 16.16 23.13
CA ASP A 378 21.38 17.08 22.35
C ASP A 378 21.94 17.14 20.93
N HIS A 379 21.09 16.92 19.93
CA HIS A 379 21.42 17.01 18.51
C HIS A 379 20.69 18.19 17.89
N GLU A 380 21.41 19.08 17.22
CA GLU A 380 20.83 20.24 16.54
C GLU A 380 20.56 19.96 15.06
N PHE A 381 19.38 20.38 14.59
CA PHE A 381 18.94 20.19 13.21
C PHE A 381 18.28 21.43 12.64
N ASP A 382 18.34 21.55 11.34
CA ASP A 382 17.60 22.54 10.55
C ASP A 382 16.33 21.89 9.97
N ILE A 383 16.38 20.56 9.70
CA ILE A 383 15.27 19.77 9.15
C ILE A 383 15.11 18.46 9.91
N ILE A 384 13.87 18.11 10.26
CA ILE A 384 13.50 16.79 10.80
C ILE A 384 12.54 16.09 9.84
N ILE A 385 12.91 14.89 9.36
CA ILE A 385 12.11 14.05 8.46
C ILE A 385 11.58 12.84 9.24
N TYR A 386 10.27 12.74 9.33
CA TYR A 386 9.58 11.61 9.95
C TYR A 386 9.27 10.54 8.88
N ALA A 387 10.09 9.48 8.84
CA ALA A 387 9.89 8.28 8.03
C ALA A 387 9.23 7.17 8.87
N THR A 388 8.21 7.55 9.65
CA THR A 388 7.60 6.75 10.72
C THR A 388 6.42 5.89 10.26
N GLY A 389 6.17 5.86 8.94
CA GLY A 389 5.26 4.92 8.29
C GLY A 389 3.78 5.29 8.38
N PHE A 390 2.95 4.27 8.32
CA PHE A 390 1.51 4.39 8.13
C PHE A 390 0.73 3.56 9.15
N ASP A 391 -0.48 4.00 9.45
CA ASP A 391 -1.52 3.14 10.00
C ASP A 391 -2.10 2.33 8.84
N ALA A 392 -1.52 1.15 8.63
CA ALA A 392 -1.69 0.37 7.41
C ALA A 392 -3.01 -0.42 7.41
N ILE A 393 -3.49 -0.72 6.23
CA ILE A 393 -4.60 -1.60 5.87
C ILE A 393 -5.94 -1.10 6.41
N THR A 394 -6.18 -1.10 7.73
CA THR A 394 -7.46 -0.65 8.34
C THR A 394 -7.47 0.83 8.69
N GLY A 395 -6.31 1.48 8.82
CA GLY A 395 -6.22 2.86 9.31
C GLY A 395 -6.95 3.90 8.47
N ALA A 396 -7.05 3.69 7.15
CA ALA A 396 -7.82 4.58 6.29
C ALA A 396 -9.34 4.44 6.53
N PHE A 397 -9.82 3.24 6.83
CA PHE A 397 -11.22 2.99 7.20
C PHE A 397 -11.56 3.61 8.55
N ASP A 398 -10.62 3.60 9.50
CA ASP A 398 -10.80 4.21 10.83
C ASP A 398 -10.97 5.74 10.78
N ARG A 399 -10.65 6.39 9.64
CA ARG A 399 -10.78 7.84 9.43
C ARG A 399 -12.12 8.27 8.86
N ILE A 400 -12.94 7.33 8.44
CA ILE A 400 -14.27 7.59 7.87
C ILE A 400 -15.30 6.91 8.77
N ASP A 401 -16.32 7.65 9.23
CA ASP A 401 -17.43 7.07 9.98
C ASP A 401 -18.32 6.27 9.01
N LEU A 402 -17.98 5.00 8.79
CA LEU A 402 -18.71 4.08 7.92
C LEU A 402 -19.77 3.33 8.71
N ARG A 403 -21.05 3.58 8.39
CA ARG A 403 -22.21 2.96 9.04
C ARG A 403 -23.05 2.17 8.04
N GLY A 404 -23.15 0.87 8.26
CA GLY A 404 -23.96 -0.05 7.49
C GLY A 404 -25.44 -0.06 7.91
N ALA A 405 -26.13 -1.11 7.51
CA ALA A 405 -27.53 -1.35 7.84
C ALA A 405 -27.77 -1.32 9.36
N GLY A 406 -28.87 -0.71 9.78
CA GLY A 406 -29.18 -0.52 11.20
C GLY A 406 -28.20 0.37 11.95
N GLY A 407 -27.34 1.15 11.26
CA GLY A 407 -26.39 2.08 11.85
C GLY A 407 -25.12 1.43 12.43
N THR A 408 -24.85 0.16 12.14
CA THR A 408 -23.66 -0.56 12.61
C THR A 408 -22.38 0.08 12.11
N ALA A 409 -21.47 0.49 13.00
CA ALA A 409 -20.21 1.09 12.60
C ALA A 409 -19.17 0.01 12.20
N LEU A 410 -18.49 0.23 11.09
CA LEU A 410 -17.42 -0.68 10.61
C LEU A 410 -16.28 -0.81 11.62
N LYS A 411 -15.91 0.29 12.26
CA LYS A 411 -14.87 0.35 13.28
C LYS A 411 -15.17 -0.57 14.47
N ASP A 412 -16.44 -0.61 14.91
CA ASP A 412 -16.86 -1.45 16.02
C ASP A 412 -16.82 -2.94 15.63
N LYS A 413 -17.24 -3.23 14.38
CA LYS A 413 -17.22 -4.59 13.82
C LYS A 413 -15.77 -5.12 13.70
N TRP A 414 -14.82 -4.25 13.41
CA TRP A 414 -13.40 -4.62 13.23
C TRP A 414 -12.53 -4.44 14.48
N THR A 415 -13.12 -4.30 15.67
CA THR A 415 -12.39 -4.11 16.94
C THR A 415 -11.33 -5.19 17.20
N HIS A 416 -11.57 -6.42 16.73
CA HIS A 416 -10.64 -7.55 16.90
C HIS A 416 -9.82 -7.88 15.63
N GLY A 417 -9.88 -7.04 14.64
CA GLY A 417 -9.28 -7.21 13.32
C GLY A 417 -10.33 -7.21 12.22
N PRO A 418 -9.93 -7.09 10.97
CA PRO A 418 -10.87 -7.07 9.86
C PRO A 418 -11.49 -8.45 9.65
N GLU A 419 -12.79 -8.44 9.34
CA GLU A 419 -13.58 -9.58 8.88
C GLU A 419 -14.23 -9.20 7.57
N THR A 420 -13.97 -9.94 6.50
CA THR A 420 -14.38 -9.58 5.15
C THR A 420 -14.81 -10.80 4.34
N PHE A 421 -15.54 -10.56 3.28
CA PHE A 421 -15.74 -11.54 2.21
C PHE A 421 -14.84 -11.18 1.02
N LEU A 422 -13.90 -12.05 0.68
CA LEU A 422 -12.89 -11.87 -0.38
C LEU A 422 -12.05 -10.57 -0.27
N GLY A 423 -12.07 -9.91 0.89
CA GLY A 423 -11.47 -8.58 1.05
C GLY A 423 -12.21 -7.46 0.31
N VAL A 424 -13.37 -7.75 -0.26
CA VAL A 424 -14.16 -6.83 -1.09
C VAL A 424 -15.43 -6.36 -0.40
N MET A 425 -16.06 -7.19 0.43
CA MET A 425 -17.33 -6.88 1.09
C MET A 425 -17.30 -7.22 2.58
N VAL A 426 -18.24 -6.64 3.32
CA VAL A 426 -18.49 -6.89 4.74
C VAL A 426 -19.99 -7.12 4.92
N ASP A 427 -20.38 -8.07 5.76
CA ASP A 427 -21.79 -8.29 6.13
C ASP A 427 -22.30 -7.11 6.96
N GLY A 428 -23.56 -6.73 6.76
CA GLY A 428 -24.17 -5.53 7.34
C GLY A 428 -23.84 -4.23 6.57
N PHE A 429 -23.12 -4.31 5.45
CA PHE A 429 -22.78 -3.14 4.62
C PHE A 429 -23.24 -3.35 3.16
N PRO A 430 -24.56 -3.28 2.92
CA PRO A 430 -25.11 -3.52 1.59
C PRO A 430 -24.56 -2.55 0.55
N ASN A 431 -24.33 -3.01 -0.68
CA ASN A 431 -23.87 -2.21 -1.80
C ASN A 431 -22.55 -1.45 -1.56
N MET A 432 -21.78 -1.82 -0.51
CA MET A 432 -20.43 -1.30 -0.28
C MET A 432 -19.38 -2.31 -0.75
N MET A 433 -18.46 -1.85 -1.60
CA MET A 433 -17.32 -2.63 -2.08
C MET A 433 -16.02 -1.93 -1.74
N MET A 434 -15.03 -2.72 -1.33
CA MET A 434 -13.69 -2.24 -1.00
C MET A 434 -12.72 -2.63 -2.10
N LEU A 435 -11.97 -1.67 -2.63
CA LEU A 435 -10.85 -1.96 -3.52
C LEU A 435 -9.57 -2.06 -2.71
N MET A 436 -8.87 -3.18 -2.85
CA MET A 436 -7.67 -3.48 -2.08
C MET A 436 -7.92 -3.44 -0.56
N GLY A 437 -9.10 -3.90 -0.15
CA GLY A 437 -9.47 -4.01 1.26
C GLY A 437 -8.66 -5.07 2.01
N PRO A 438 -8.82 -5.15 3.35
CA PRO A 438 -8.19 -6.21 4.14
C PRO A 438 -8.56 -7.60 3.59
N HIS A 439 -7.61 -8.56 3.65
CA HIS A 439 -7.77 -9.93 3.14
C HIS A 439 -7.81 -10.06 1.61
N THR A 440 -7.52 -9.02 0.84
CA THR A 440 -7.23 -9.18 -0.60
C THR A 440 -5.81 -9.67 -0.84
N ALA A 441 -5.57 -10.29 -1.99
CA ALA A 441 -4.21 -10.63 -2.42
C ALA A 441 -3.45 -9.33 -2.77
N LEU A 442 -2.44 -9.01 -1.95
CA LEU A 442 -1.52 -7.90 -2.17
C LEU A 442 -0.23 -8.45 -2.80
N GLY A 443 0.26 -7.77 -3.82
CA GLY A 443 1.49 -8.14 -4.51
C GLY A 443 1.97 -6.97 -5.33
N ASN A 444 2.20 -7.19 -6.63
CA ASN A 444 2.31 -6.09 -7.58
C ASN A 444 0.96 -5.37 -7.65
N ILE A 445 0.87 -4.25 -6.94
CA ILE A 445 -0.39 -3.58 -6.59
C ILE A 445 -1.27 -3.27 -7.82
N PRO A 446 -0.76 -2.74 -8.96
CA PRO A 446 -1.61 -2.50 -10.12
C PRO A 446 -2.24 -3.78 -10.70
N ARG A 447 -1.53 -4.89 -10.67
CA ARG A 447 -2.07 -6.19 -11.12
C ARG A 447 -3.22 -6.68 -10.24
N SER A 448 -3.05 -6.51 -8.92
CA SER A 448 -4.11 -6.83 -7.95
C SER A 448 -5.30 -5.87 -8.06
N ILE A 449 -5.05 -4.58 -8.29
CA ILE A 449 -6.09 -3.56 -8.52
C ILE A 449 -6.96 -3.93 -9.71
N GLU A 450 -6.37 -4.22 -10.87
CA GLU A 450 -7.15 -4.50 -12.09
C GLU A 450 -8.07 -5.69 -11.87
N TYR A 451 -7.57 -6.77 -11.31
CA TYR A 451 -8.41 -7.92 -11.00
C TYR A 451 -9.55 -7.59 -10.03
N ASN A 452 -9.24 -6.86 -8.96
CA ASN A 452 -10.22 -6.49 -7.93
C ASN A 452 -11.32 -5.57 -8.50
N VAL A 453 -10.94 -4.59 -9.31
CA VAL A 453 -11.86 -3.68 -10.01
C VAL A 453 -12.74 -4.44 -11.00
N ASP A 454 -12.18 -5.35 -11.78
CA ASP A 454 -12.94 -6.15 -12.75
C ASP A 454 -13.97 -7.04 -12.06
N TRP A 455 -13.60 -7.64 -10.92
CA TRP A 455 -14.53 -8.44 -10.11
C TRP A 455 -15.68 -7.58 -9.55
N VAL A 456 -15.38 -6.42 -8.96
CA VAL A 456 -16.40 -5.47 -8.44
C VAL A 456 -17.31 -4.98 -9.56
N THR A 457 -16.74 -4.63 -10.72
CA THR A 457 -17.50 -4.21 -11.90
C THR A 457 -18.42 -5.34 -12.40
N GLY A 458 -17.94 -6.58 -12.39
CA GLY A 458 -18.72 -7.77 -12.71
C GLY A 458 -19.91 -7.98 -11.80
N LEU A 459 -19.73 -7.83 -10.48
CA LEU A 459 -20.79 -7.93 -9.48
C LEU A 459 -21.85 -6.82 -9.67
N ILE A 460 -21.42 -5.58 -9.88
CA ILE A 460 -22.34 -4.45 -10.12
C ILE A 460 -23.16 -4.69 -11.39
N ARG A 461 -22.50 -5.12 -12.48
CA ARG A 461 -23.19 -5.48 -13.73
C ARG A 461 -24.21 -6.60 -13.53
N PHE A 462 -23.86 -7.63 -12.77
CA PHE A 462 -24.77 -8.72 -12.43
C PHE A 462 -25.99 -8.19 -11.66
N ALA A 463 -25.77 -7.35 -10.64
CA ALA A 463 -26.86 -6.75 -9.86
C ALA A 463 -27.81 -5.92 -10.73
N LEU A 464 -27.26 -5.09 -11.64
CA LEU A 464 -28.05 -4.27 -12.57
C LEU A 464 -28.89 -5.14 -13.51
N ASN A 465 -28.28 -6.13 -14.13
CA ASN A 465 -28.94 -7.01 -15.12
C ASN A 465 -30.03 -7.88 -14.47
N SER A 466 -29.86 -8.20 -13.19
CA SER A 466 -30.81 -9.01 -12.41
C SER A 466 -31.88 -8.16 -11.68
N GLY A 467 -31.87 -6.83 -11.85
CA GLY A 467 -32.82 -5.94 -11.17
C GLY A 467 -32.66 -5.87 -9.65
N LEU A 468 -31.51 -6.32 -9.10
CA LEU A 468 -31.25 -6.37 -7.67
C LEU A 468 -31.00 -4.95 -7.14
N THR A 469 -31.61 -4.59 -6.04
CA THR A 469 -31.43 -3.29 -5.38
C THR A 469 -30.45 -3.36 -4.20
N ARG A 470 -30.18 -4.57 -3.68
CA ARG A 470 -29.31 -4.85 -2.54
C ARG A 470 -28.40 -6.02 -2.86
N VAL A 471 -27.12 -5.86 -2.64
CA VAL A 471 -26.10 -6.92 -2.72
C VAL A 471 -25.24 -6.81 -1.47
N GLU A 472 -25.11 -7.91 -0.73
CA GLU A 472 -24.44 -7.90 0.56
C GLU A 472 -23.73 -9.23 0.80
N ALA A 473 -22.57 -9.21 1.48
CA ALA A 473 -21.92 -10.43 1.95
C ALA A 473 -22.77 -11.07 3.04
N THR A 474 -22.88 -12.39 3.03
CA THR A 474 -23.50 -13.11 4.16
C THR A 474 -22.51 -13.21 5.33
N ALA A 475 -23.01 -13.24 6.58
CA ALA A 475 -22.17 -13.46 7.75
C ALA A 475 -21.37 -14.77 7.66
N ALA A 476 -21.98 -15.83 7.12
CA ALA A 476 -21.30 -17.11 6.88
C ALA A 476 -20.17 -16.99 5.85
N GLY A 477 -20.40 -16.26 4.74
CA GLY A 477 -19.37 -16.01 3.72
C GLY A 477 -18.18 -15.22 4.29
N VAL A 478 -18.45 -14.19 5.10
CA VAL A 478 -17.43 -13.41 5.80
C VAL A 478 -16.63 -14.27 6.78
N ALA A 479 -17.30 -15.08 7.61
CA ALA A 479 -16.65 -15.96 8.58
C ALA A 479 -15.75 -17.00 7.87
N ASN A 480 -16.29 -17.70 6.87
CA ASN A 480 -15.57 -18.72 6.12
C ASN A 480 -14.32 -18.14 5.43
N TRP A 481 -14.43 -16.97 4.80
CA TRP A 481 -13.28 -16.32 4.16
C TRP A 481 -12.26 -15.85 5.18
N THR A 482 -12.68 -15.25 6.26
CA THR A 482 -11.81 -14.76 7.33
C THR A 482 -11.02 -15.92 7.96
N ASP A 483 -11.67 -17.04 8.24
CA ASP A 483 -11.00 -18.25 8.79
C ASP A 483 -10.04 -18.88 7.79
N HIS A 484 -10.39 -18.90 6.50
CA HIS A 484 -9.50 -19.34 5.44
C HIS A 484 -8.22 -18.45 5.39
N VAL A 485 -8.36 -17.14 5.46
CA VAL A 485 -7.21 -16.21 5.47
C VAL A 485 -6.34 -16.39 6.71
N LYS A 486 -6.95 -16.59 7.88
CA LYS A 486 -6.22 -16.91 9.12
C LYS A 486 -5.44 -18.22 9.00
N ALA A 487 -6.06 -19.27 8.44
CA ALA A 487 -5.40 -20.56 8.21
C ALA A 487 -4.21 -20.47 7.25
N LEU A 488 -4.33 -19.71 6.14
CA LEU A 488 -3.22 -19.45 5.21
C LEU A 488 -2.07 -18.67 5.85
N GLY A 489 -2.36 -17.86 6.84
CA GLY A 489 -1.35 -17.13 7.60
C GLY A 489 -0.55 -17.99 8.56
N ALA A 490 -1.05 -19.17 8.92
CA ALA A 490 -0.36 -20.10 9.82
C ALA A 490 0.91 -20.64 9.15
N GLY A 491 2.03 -20.61 9.87
CA GLY A 491 3.33 -21.08 9.37
C GLY A 491 4.12 -20.09 8.52
N MET A 492 3.56 -18.91 8.20
CA MET A 492 4.32 -17.84 7.56
C MET A 492 5.18 -17.09 8.57
N LEU A 493 6.50 -17.09 8.39
CA LEU A 493 7.44 -16.37 9.29
C LEU A 493 7.11 -14.86 9.41
N SER A 494 6.56 -14.26 8.36
CA SER A 494 6.14 -12.86 8.38
C SER A 494 5.02 -12.56 9.38
N ASN A 495 4.19 -13.54 9.76
CA ASN A 495 3.10 -13.35 10.73
C ASN A 495 3.58 -13.49 12.18
N GLU A 496 4.83 -13.92 12.38
CA GLU A 496 5.47 -13.99 13.69
C GLU A 496 6.25 -12.71 14.04
N VAL A 497 6.31 -11.76 13.10
CA VAL A 497 7.10 -10.53 13.22
C VAL A 497 6.20 -9.31 13.39
N ASP A 498 6.55 -8.44 14.35
CA ASP A 498 5.88 -7.17 14.54
C ASP A 498 6.15 -6.21 13.38
N SER A 499 5.13 -5.94 12.60
CA SER A 499 5.20 -5.04 11.46
C SER A 499 3.82 -4.48 11.11
N TRP A 500 3.76 -3.51 10.23
CA TRP A 500 2.49 -3.03 9.68
C TRP A 500 1.72 -4.15 8.96
N MET A 501 2.41 -5.17 8.43
CA MET A 501 1.79 -6.32 7.77
C MET A 501 1.01 -7.21 8.74
N THR A 502 1.34 -7.16 10.02
CA THR A 502 0.65 -7.84 11.12
C THR A 502 -0.19 -6.89 11.98
N GLY A 503 -0.44 -5.67 11.48
CA GLY A 503 -1.27 -4.67 12.17
C GLY A 503 -0.61 -4.01 13.38
N ILE A 504 0.66 -4.27 13.66
CA ILE A 504 1.38 -3.67 14.78
C ILE A 504 1.83 -2.25 14.42
N ASN A 505 1.40 -1.29 15.23
CA ASN A 505 1.86 0.09 15.17
C ASN A 505 1.92 0.71 16.57
N SER A 506 3.14 0.88 17.09
CA SER A 506 3.36 1.43 18.44
C SER A 506 2.94 2.89 18.58
N ASN A 507 2.72 3.60 17.49
CA ASN A 507 2.31 5.00 17.48
C ASN A 507 0.78 5.20 17.39
N VAL A 508 0.01 4.11 17.28
CA VAL A 508 -1.45 4.13 17.16
C VAL A 508 -2.07 3.34 18.29
N ASP A 509 -3.06 3.94 19.00
CA ASP A 509 -3.76 3.24 20.07
C ASP A 509 -4.56 2.06 19.54
N GLY A 510 -4.59 0.96 20.30
CA GLY A 510 -5.30 -0.25 19.92
C GLY A 510 -4.56 -1.14 18.92
N LYS A 511 -3.40 -0.70 18.38
CA LYS A 511 -2.62 -1.48 17.38
C LYS A 511 -1.32 -2.07 17.95
N GLN A 512 -1.41 -2.63 19.16
CA GLN A 512 -0.31 -3.32 19.85
C GLN A 512 -0.44 -4.85 19.82
N ARG A 513 -1.51 -5.36 19.19
CA ARG A 513 -1.77 -6.79 19.02
C ARG A 513 -1.65 -7.18 17.55
N ARG A 514 -1.01 -8.31 17.26
CA ARG A 514 -0.97 -8.86 15.90
C ARG A 514 -2.36 -9.30 15.45
N ILE A 515 -2.72 -8.95 14.23
CA ILE A 515 -3.93 -9.38 13.54
C ILE A 515 -3.55 -9.95 12.18
N VAL A 516 -4.39 -10.80 11.63
CA VAL A 516 -4.27 -11.21 10.23
C VAL A 516 -5.06 -10.22 9.40
N ALA A 517 -4.36 -9.28 8.77
CA ALA A 517 -4.99 -8.20 8.00
C ALA A 517 -4.80 -8.36 6.49
N ARG A 518 -4.01 -9.33 6.04
CA ARG A 518 -3.72 -9.57 4.62
C ARG A 518 -3.90 -11.04 4.25
N TYR A 519 -4.23 -11.28 3.01
CA TYR A 519 -4.21 -12.62 2.43
C TYR A 519 -2.76 -13.08 2.23
N SER A 520 -2.43 -14.28 2.72
CA SER A 520 -1.08 -14.85 2.65
C SER A 520 -0.93 -15.98 1.63
N GLY A 521 -1.98 -16.30 0.90
CA GLY A 521 -1.95 -17.28 -0.19
C GLY A 521 -1.48 -16.68 -1.52
N SER A 522 -1.41 -17.49 -2.57
CA SER A 522 -1.03 -17.04 -3.90
C SER A 522 -2.14 -16.22 -4.58
N ALA A 523 -1.77 -15.26 -5.41
CA ALA A 523 -2.72 -14.50 -6.21
C ALA A 523 -3.52 -15.37 -7.20
N PRO A 524 -2.95 -16.40 -7.85
CA PRO A 524 -3.73 -17.36 -8.63
C PRO A 524 -4.81 -18.08 -7.81
N ALA A 525 -4.51 -18.54 -6.60
CA ALA A 525 -5.50 -19.20 -5.73
C ALA A 525 -6.61 -18.22 -5.27
N TYR A 526 -6.25 -16.98 -4.96
CA TYR A 526 -7.21 -15.93 -4.66
C TYR A 526 -8.18 -15.70 -5.83
N ARG A 527 -7.64 -15.54 -7.05
CA ARG A 527 -8.46 -15.35 -8.25
C ARG A 527 -9.37 -16.55 -8.51
N ALA A 528 -8.83 -17.76 -8.43
CA ALA A 528 -9.64 -18.97 -8.61
C ALA A 528 -10.83 -19.04 -7.61
N ARG A 529 -10.62 -18.60 -6.36
CA ARG A 529 -11.70 -18.51 -5.36
C ARG A 529 -12.75 -17.45 -5.74
N CYS A 530 -12.30 -16.27 -6.17
CA CYS A 530 -13.17 -15.21 -6.64
C CYS A 530 -13.97 -15.63 -7.89
N ASP A 531 -13.32 -16.28 -8.84
CA ASP A 531 -13.95 -16.77 -10.08
C ASP A 531 -14.99 -17.87 -9.76
N ALA A 532 -14.73 -18.73 -8.76
CA ALA A 532 -15.69 -19.71 -8.29
C ALA A 532 -16.98 -19.08 -7.73
N VAL A 533 -16.88 -17.94 -7.04
CA VAL A 533 -18.06 -17.18 -6.58
C VAL A 533 -18.89 -16.67 -7.75
N VAL A 534 -18.22 -16.15 -8.78
CA VAL A 534 -18.88 -15.68 -10.01
C VAL A 534 -19.56 -16.84 -10.73
N ALA A 535 -18.85 -17.96 -10.93
CA ALA A 535 -19.37 -19.17 -11.58
C ALA A 535 -20.59 -19.78 -10.81
N GLY A 536 -20.60 -19.65 -9.49
CA GLY A 536 -21.73 -20.04 -8.62
C GLY A 536 -22.87 -19.01 -8.60
N GLY A 537 -22.89 -18.00 -9.47
CA GLY A 537 -23.95 -16.99 -9.53
C GLY A 537 -24.03 -16.13 -8.27
N TYR A 538 -22.92 -15.93 -7.58
CA TYR A 538 -22.84 -15.17 -6.32
C TYR A 538 -23.70 -15.73 -5.18
N ALA A 539 -23.93 -17.05 -5.14
CA ALA A 539 -24.79 -17.70 -4.15
C ALA A 539 -24.33 -17.50 -2.68
N GLU A 540 -23.10 -17.08 -2.45
CA GLU A 540 -22.58 -16.75 -1.12
C GLU A 540 -22.90 -15.31 -0.68
N LEU A 541 -23.58 -14.53 -1.53
CA LEU A 541 -24.07 -13.19 -1.21
C LEU A 541 -25.57 -13.23 -0.91
N SER A 542 -26.05 -12.28 -0.11
CA SER A 542 -27.45 -11.95 0.04
C SER A 542 -27.84 -11.00 -1.10
N LEU A 543 -28.79 -11.41 -1.91
CA LEU A 543 -29.25 -10.71 -3.12
C LEU A 543 -30.71 -10.31 -2.94
N GLY A 544 -31.06 -8.99 -3.14
CA GLY A 544 -32.43 -8.50 -2.91
C GLY A 544 -32.84 -7.28 -3.73
#